data_3fb3002d0fdff8d51fb61ff3c8a708e6
#
_entry.id   3fb3002d0fdff8d51fb61ff3c8a708e6
#
_cell.length_a   1.000
_cell.length_b   1.000
_cell.length_c   1.000
_cell.angle_alpha   90.00
_cell.angle_beta   90.00
_cell.angle_gamma   90.00
#
_symmetry.space_group_name_H-M   'P 1'
#
loop_
_entity.id
_entity.type
_entity.pdbx_description
1 polymer ?
#
loop_
_entity_poly.entity_id
_entity_poly.type
_entity_poly.pdbx_seq_one_letter_code
_entity_poly.pdbx_strand_id
1 'polypeptide(L)'
;MVQEQVSYSAVLMGSPILLKLFVDDQALAAQVFRLIKHQENLLTVNRAESEVMAVNHAAGQQAVSVCAPVFQLIKQAKAVSQLNGCFNFTIGPIVKRWKIGFQGNSVPPAAELQRLLTLTDPADVQLDEQAQTVFLRKAGMEIDLGAIAKGYIADVVRDFLRQQGVTRALINLGGNVQTLGAPDEAGQGWAIGLQQPFAGPDALIGVIHVSSKSVVTSGVYERYFELNGRRYHHILDPATGYPLDNELLSVTVICEHSIDGDIFTTLLYGMGVRQGLAYLGQNPQIEAIFVTKDRQVICSSRRQFSFQLLHQDYRLNAVTDSTA
;
A
#
# COMPACT_ATOMS: atom_id res chain seq x y z
N MET A 1 11.36 25.53 24.21
CA MET A 1 11.28 26.10 22.86
C MET A 1 10.49 25.15 22.00
N VAL A 2 9.37 25.53 21.41
CA VAL A 2 8.65 24.72 20.45
C VAL A 2 9.56 24.60 19.22
N GLN A 3 10.09 23.41 18.96
CA GLN A 3 10.86 23.18 17.74
C GLN A 3 9.92 23.31 16.55
N GLU A 4 10.26 24.20 15.61
CA GLU A 4 9.46 24.47 14.43
C GLU A 4 9.50 23.25 13.49
N GLN A 5 8.36 22.86 12.96
CA GLN A 5 8.23 21.76 12.00
C GLN A 5 8.59 22.27 10.61
N VAL A 6 9.57 21.62 9.98
CA VAL A 6 10.01 21.90 8.60
C VAL A 6 9.49 20.81 7.66
N SER A 7 8.98 21.24 6.51
CA SER A 7 8.42 20.35 5.48
C SER A 7 9.26 20.38 4.22
N TYR A 8 9.61 19.19 3.72
CA TYR A 8 10.32 18.99 2.45
C TYR A 8 9.44 18.15 1.52
N SER A 9 9.43 18.47 0.24
CA SER A 9 8.61 17.76 -0.74
C SER A 9 9.36 17.45 -2.02
N ALA A 10 8.95 16.37 -2.69
CA ALA A 10 9.45 15.95 -4.00
C ALA A 10 8.32 15.20 -4.75
N VAL A 11 8.50 14.99 -6.05
CA VAL A 11 7.63 14.09 -6.82
C VAL A 11 8.44 12.86 -7.20
N LEU A 12 8.12 11.71 -6.58
CA LEU A 12 8.79 10.42 -6.79
C LEU A 12 7.71 9.32 -6.83
N MET A 13 8.00 8.19 -7.45
CA MET A 13 7.06 7.06 -7.59
C MET A 13 5.70 7.47 -8.18
N GLY A 14 5.70 8.50 -9.06
CA GLY A 14 4.49 9.04 -9.66
C GLY A 14 3.56 9.76 -8.69
N SER A 15 4.02 10.12 -7.49
CA SER A 15 3.21 10.73 -6.42
C SER A 15 3.96 11.88 -5.73
N PRO A 16 3.25 12.85 -5.14
CA PRO A 16 3.87 13.81 -4.23
C PRO A 16 4.34 13.08 -2.96
N ILE A 17 5.57 13.37 -2.55
CA ILE A 17 6.20 12.86 -1.34
C ILE A 17 6.37 14.03 -0.39
N LEU A 18 6.02 13.82 0.88
CA LEU A 18 6.19 14.80 1.93
C LEU A 18 7.02 14.20 3.08
N LEU A 19 8.05 14.93 3.49
CA LEU A 19 8.84 14.65 4.68
C LEU A 19 8.71 15.83 5.64
N LYS A 20 8.30 15.57 6.89
CA LYS A 20 8.26 16.56 7.96
C LYS A 20 9.29 16.19 9.03
N LEU A 21 10.13 17.15 9.40
CA LEU A 21 11.16 17.04 10.44
C LEU A 21 10.99 18.17 11.45
N PHE A 22 11.61 18.03 12.62
CA PHE A 22 11.68 19.06 13.65
C PHE A 22 13.07 19.72 13.72
N VAL A 23 13.81 19.60 12.64
CA VAL A 23 15.11 20.24 12.44
C VAL A 23 15.18 20.65 10.97
N ASP A 24 15.69 21.86 10.70
CA ASP A 24 15.95 22.27 9.32
C ASP A 24 17.27 21.64 8.85
N ASP A 25 17.16 20.50 8.18
CA ASP A 25 18.30 19.75 7.64
C ASP A 25 18.01 19.35 6.17
N GLN A 26 18.36 20.25 5.26
CA GLN A 26 18.22 20.04 3.83
C GLN A 26 19.10 18.87 3.32
N ALA A 27 20.26 18.65 3.96
CA ALA A 27 21.15 17.58 3.56
C ALA A 27 20.56 16.21 3.90
N LEU A 28 19.96 16.06 5.07
CA LEU A 28 19.24 14.87 5.49
C LEU A 28 18.02 14.62 4.60
N ALA A 29 17.21 15.65 4.33
CA ALA A 29 16.06 15.54 3.43
C ALA A 29 16.47 15.09 2.02
N ALA A 30 17.55 15.65 1.48
CA ALA A 30 18.10 15.22 0.18
C ALA A 30 18.59 13.77 0.20
N GLN A 31 19.14 13.27 1.32
CA GLN A 31 19.52 11.87 1.48
C GLN A 31 18.27 10.96 1.46
N VAL A 32 17.21 11.33 2.19
CA VAL A 32 15.93 10.61 2.18
C VAL A 32 15.37 10.52 0.76
N PHE A 33 15.31 11.62 0.01
CA PHE A 33 14.77 11.58 -1.36
C PHE A 33 15.65 10.76 -2.33
N ARG A 34 16.98 10.79 -2.17
CA ARG A 34 17.87 9.90 -2.93
C ARG A 34 17.64 8.42 -2.58
N LEU A 35 17.43 8.10 -1.30
CA LEU A 35 17.12 6.75 -0.84
C LEU A 35 15.80 6.24 -1.45
N ILE A 36 14.73 7.05 -1.39
CA ILE A 36 13.46 6.72 -2.04
C ILE A 36 13.65 6.48 -3.54
N LYS A 37 14.38 7.37 -4.22
CA LYS A 37 14.64 7.23 -5.66
C LYS A 37 15.45 5.99 -6.01
N HIS A 38 16.42 5.63 -5.18
CA HIS A 38 17.19 4.40 -5.33
C HIS A 38 16.28 3.17 -5.24
N GLN A 39 15.44 3.08 -4.21
CA GLN A 39 14.50 1.96 -4.06
C GLN A 39 13.47 1.92 -5.21
N GLU A 40 12.94 3.05 -5.63
CA GLU A 40 12.06 3.13 -6.80
C GLU A 40 12.73 2.56 -8.06
N ASN A 41 14.01 2.87 -8.27
CA ASN A 41 14.76 2.37 -9.43
C ASN A 41 14.93 0.85 -9.43
N LEU A 42 15.04 0.23 -8.26
CA LEU A 42 15.13 -1.23 -8.13
C LEU A 42 13.80 -1.94 -8.40
N LEU A 43 12.68 -1.33 -7.97
CA LEU A 43 11.39 -2.01 -7.84
C LEU A 43 10.39 -1.70 -8.96
N THR A 44 10.57 -0.61 -9.71
CA THR A 44 9.58 -0.13 -10.67
C THR A 44 9.35 -1.10 -11.84
N VAL A 45 8.08 -1.28 -12.20
CA VAL A 45 7.65 -1.96 -13.45
C VAL A 45 7.20 -0.97 -14.53
N ASN A 46 7.25 0.34 -14.25
CA ASN A 46 6.79 1.41 -15.14
C ASN A 46 7.89 1.98 -16.05
N ARG A 47 9.10 1.43 -15.96
CA ARG A 47 10.26 1.76 -16.79
C ARG A 47 10.88 0.50 -17.35
N ALA A 48 11.62 0.61 -18.43
CA ALA A 48 12.24 -0.55 -19.10
C ALA A 48 13.29 -1.26 -18.24
N GLU A 49 13.92 -0.53 -17.31
CA GLU A 49 15.05 -1.03 -16.52
C GLU A 49 14.74 -0.94 -15.02
N SER A 50 14.81 -2.08 -14.36
CA SER A 50 14.86 -2.27 -12.91
C SER A 50 15.24 -3.72 -12.65
N GLU A 51 15.57 -4.10 -11.40
CA GLU A 51 15.78 -5.51 -11.05
C GLU A 51 14.51 -6.34 -11.22
N VAL A 52 13.34 -5.79 -10.87
CA VAL A 52 12.05 -6.45 -11.09
C VAL A 52 11.77 -6.65 -12.59
N MET A 53 12.07 -5.65 -13.43
CA MET A 53 11.91 -5.79 -14.88
C MET A 53 12.90 -6.79 -15.48
N ALA A 54 14.13 -6.90 -14.97
CA ALA A 54 15.06 -7.94 -15.39
C ALA A 54 14.49 -9.35 -15.13
N VAL A 55 13.86 -9.57 -13.98
CA VAL A 55 13.13 -10.81 -13.65
C VAL A 55 11.98 -11.04 -14.64
N ASN A 56 11.17 -10.03 -14.90
CA ASN A 56 10.02 -10.12 -15.80
C ASN A 56 10.45 -10.42 -17.25
N HIS A 57 11.51 -9.79 -17.75
CA HIS A 57 12.01 -10.03 -19.10
C HIS A 57 12.60 -11.44 -19.29
N ALA A 58 13.12 -12.05 -18.23
CA ALA A 58 13.68 -13.39 -18.26
C ALA A 58 12.66 -14.51 -18.02
N ALA A 59 11.37 -14.16 -17.88
CA ALA A 59 10.30 -15.13 -17.61
C ALA A 59 10.26 -16.28 -18.63
N GLY A 60 10.24 -17.52 -18.14
CA GLY A 60 10.27 -18.73 -18.95
C GLY A 60 11.63 -19.06 -19.59
N GLN A 61 12.67 -18.27 -19.33
CA GLN A 61 13.99 -18.46 -19.97
C GLN A 61 15.07 -18.86 -18.95
N GLN A 62 15.29 -18.01 -17.93
CA GLN A 62 16.35 -18.23 -16.94
C GLN A 62 16.05 -17.54 -15.60
N ALA A 63 16.72 -18.01 -14.55
CA ALA A 63 16.76 -17.34 -13.25
C ALA A 63 17.61 -16.07 -13.33
N VAL A 64 17.20 -15.03 -12.60
CA VAL A 64 17.88 -13.73 -12.52
C VAL A 64 18.32 -13.48 -11.10
N SER A 65 19.60 -13.11 -10.92
CA SER A 65 20.13 -12.66 -9.63
C SER A 65 19.65 -11.23 -9.36
N VAL A 66 19.20 -10.99 -8.14
CA VAL A 66 18.74 -9.69 -7.65
C VAL A 66 19.46 -9.35 -6.33
N CYS A 67 19.51 -8.07 -5.97
CA CYS A 67 20.11 -7.69 -4.69
C CYS A 67 19.28 -8.20 -3.50
N ALA A 68 19.93 -8.36 -2.35
CA ALA A 68 19.29 -8.93 -1.16
C ALA A 68 17.98 -8.23 -0.75
N PRO A 69 17.86 -6.89 -0.75
CA PRO A 69 16.61 -6.21 -0.43
C PRO A 69 15.47 -6.57 -1.38
N VAL A 70 15.72 -6.63 -2.69
CA VAL A 70 14.72 -7.01 -3.70
C VAL A 70 14.33 -8.47 -3.54
N PHE A 71 15.30 -9.36 -3.30
CA PHE A 71 15.03 -10.79 -3.04
C PHE A 71 14.12 -11.00 -1.83
N GLN A 72 14.40 -10.34 -0.71
CA GLN A 72 13.60 -10.45 0.51
C GLN A 72 12.17 -9.93 0.30
N LEU A 73 12.04 -8.81 -0.41
CA LEU A 73 10.72 -8.25 -0.72
C LEU A 73 9.90 -9.19 -1.62
N ILE A 74 10.51 -9.79 -2.64
CA ILE A 74 9.88 -10.80 -3.51
C ILE A 74 9.49 -12.04 -2.69
N LYS A 75 10.37 -12.51 -1.80
CA LYS A 75 10.09 -13.64 -0.91
C LYS A 75 8.88 -13.37 0.00
N GLN A 76 8.81 -12.18 0.59
CA GLN A 76 7.66 -11.78 1.40
C GLN A 76 6.39 -11.67 0.56
N ALA A 77 6.45 -11.05 -0.63
CA ALA A 77 5.32 -10.94 -1.53
C ALA A 77 4.77 -12.31 -1.95
N LYS A 78 5.67 -13.27 -2.24
CA LYS A 78 5.28 -14.66 -2.54
C LYS A 78 4.58 -15.30 -1.36
N ALA A 79 5.12 -15.20 -0.16
CA ALA A 79 4.51 -15.79 1.04
C ALA A 79 3.09 -15.24 1.29
N VAL A 80 2.91 -13.91 1.18
CA VAL A 80 1.60 -13.28 1.32
C VAL A 80 0.63 -13.72 0.22
N SER A 81 1.09 -13.82 -1.03
CA SER A 81 0.24 -14.26 -2.14
C SER A 81 -0.27 -15.71 -2.00
N GLN A 82 0.38 -16.52 -1.17
CA GLN A 82 -0.02 -17.89 -0.88
C GLN A 82 -1.05 -18.02 0.25
N LEU A 83 -1.45 -16.91 0.89
CA LEU A 83 -2.46 -16.91 1.97
C LEU A 83 -3.91 -16.99 1.48
N ASN A 84 -4.13 -17.29 0.19
CA ASN A 84 -5.45 -17.39 -0.46
C ASN A 84 -6.33 -16.13 -0.28
N GLY A 85 -5.69 -14.96 -0.38
CA GLY A 85 -6.34 -13.67 -0.31
C GLY A 85 -6.32 -12.92 -1.65
N CYS A 86 -6.74 -11.66 -1.62
CA CYS A 86 -6.74 -10.79 -2.80
C CYS A 86 -5.37 -10.19 -3.16
N PHE A 87 -4.36 -10.43 -2.34
CA PHE A 87 -3.00 -10.02 -2.66
C PHE A 87 -2.32 -11.05 -3.56
N ASN A 88 -1.85 -10.62 -4.72
CA ASN A 88 -1.10 -11.48 -5.64
C ASN A 88 -0.04 -10.65 -6.37
N PHE A 89 1.23 -10.89 -6.07
CA PHE A 89 2.34 -10.16 -6.69
C PHE A 89 2.66 -10.62 -8.12
N THR A 90 2.11 -11.75 -8.58
CA THR A 90 2.24 -12.22 -9.97
C THR A 90 1.13 -11.72 -10.88
N ILE A 91 0.30 -10.79 -10.41
CA ILE A 91 -0.83 -10.21 -11.15
C ILE A 91 -0.41 -9.24 -12.28
N GLY A 92 0.88 -9.02 -12.47
CA GLY A 92 1.44 -8.10 -13.45
C GLY A 92 0.82 -8.17 -14.84
N PRO A 93 0.62 -9.35 -15.46
CA PRO A 93 -0.02 -9.46 -16.79
C PRO A 93 -1.43 -8.86 -16.85
N ILE A 94 -2.21 -9.01 -15.76
CA ILE A 94 -3.57 -8.47 -15.65
C ILE A 94 -3.52 -6.95 -15.48
N VAL A 95 -2.69 -6.45 -14.53
CA VAL A 95 -2.50 -4.99 -14.29
C VAL A 95 -2.06 -4.29 -15.56
N LYS A 96 -1.09 -4.86 -16.29
CA LYS A 96 -0.56 -4.32 -17.54
C LYS A 96 -1.62 -4.30 -18.65
N ARG A 97 -2.54 -5.27 -18.68
CA ARG A 97 -3.62 -5.30 -19.65
C ARG A 97 -4.71 -4.25 -19.36
N TRP A 98 -5.09 -4.08 -18.09
CA TRP A 98 -6.08 -3.08 -17.69
C TRP A 98 -5.56 -1.65 -17.79
N LYS A 99 -4.32 -1.38 -17.39
CA LYS A 99 -3.68 -0.04 -17.36
C LYS A 99 -4.49 1.01 -16.57
N ILE A 100 -5.27 0.60 -15.57
CA ILE A 100 -6.11 1.51 -14.78
C ILE A 100 -5.21 2.55 -14.07
N GLY A 101 -5.59 3.82 -14.21
CA GLY A 101 -4.82 4.95 -13.65
C GLY A 101 -3.64 5.41 -14.51
N PHE A 102 -3.45 4.81 -15.70
CA PHE A 102 -2.45 5.26 -16.70
C PHE A 102 -3.15 5.68 -17.98
N GLN A 103 -3.43 4.75 -18.88
CA GLN A 103 -4.07 5.01 -20.18
C GLN A 103 -5.25 4.05 -20.43
N GLY A 104 -5.58 3.18 -19.46
CA GLY A 104 -6.64 2.20 -19.60
C GLY A 104 -8.02 2.83 -19.46
N ASN A 105 -8.85 2.63 -20.49
CA ASN A 105 -10.23 3.11 -20.55
C ASN A 105 -11.17 2.07 -21.19
N SER A 106 -10.74 0.82 -21.26
CA SER A 106 -11.48 -0.27 -21.90
C SER A 106 -11.46 -1.53 -21.04
N VAL A 107 -12.56 -2.29 -21.10
CA VAL A 107 -12.66 -3.57 -20.42
C VAL A 107 -12.04 -4.66 -21.29
N PRO A 108 -11.05 -5.42 -20.79
CA PRO A 108 -10.48 -6.53 -21.53
C PRO A 108 -11.51 -7.62 -21.81
N PRO A 109 -11.43 -8.31 -22.99
CA PRO A 109 -12.26 -9.47 -23.27
C PRO A 109 -12.06 -10.59 -22.23
N ALA A 110 -13.16 -11.24 -21.81
CA ALA A 110 -13.10 -12.30 -20.80
C ALA A 110 -12.14 -13.46 -21.15
N ALA A 111 -12.13 -13.88 -22.44
CA ALA A 111 -11.21 -14.91 -22.89
C ALA A 111 -9.73 -14.49 -22.79
N GLU A 112 -9.43 -13.20 -22.98
CA GLU A 112 -8.09 -12.68 -22.79
C GLU A 112 -7.67 -12.70 -21.31
N LEU A 113 -8.56 -12.25 -20.41
CA LEU A 113 -8.30 -12.29 -18.97
C LEU A 113 -8.09 -13.73 -18.48
N GLN A 114 -8.93 -14.68 -18.93
CA GLN A 114 -8.76 -16.10 -18.58
C GLN A 114 -7.39 -16.64 -19.01
N ARG A 115 -6.93 -16.28 -20.21
CA ARG A 115 -5.59 -16.66 -20.67
C ARG A 115 -4.49 -16.04 -19.82
N LEU A 116 -4.59 -14.74 -19.47
CA LEU A 116 -3.60 -14.06 -18.65
C LEU A 116 -3.57 -14.59 -17.21
N LEU A 117 -4.71 -15.00 -16.65
CA LEU A 117 -4.79 -15.61 -15.31
C LEU A 117 -3.96 -16.91 -15.19
N THR A 118 -3.72 -17.64 -16.28
CA THR A 118 -2.83 -18.81 -16.26
C THR A 118 -1.35 -18.46 -15.98
N LEU A 119 -1.01 -17.18 -16.06
CA LEU A 119 0.32 -16.63 -15.83
C LEU A 119 0.47 -15.96 -14.45
N THR A 120 -0.54 -16.05 -13.59
CA THR A 120 -0.56 -15.31 -12.30
C THR A 120 -0.50 -16.24 -11.08
N ASP A 121 0.00 -17.46 -11.22
CA ASP A 121 0.15 -18.38 -10.09
C ASP A 121 1.48 -18.08 -9.34
N PRO A 122 1.44 -17.66 -8.05
CA PRO A 122 2.65 -17.44 -7.24
C PRO A 122 3.50 -18.72 -7.05
N ALA A 123 2.93 -19.92 -7.20
CA ALA A 123 3.66 -21.17 -7.12
C ALA A 123 4.65 -21.36 -8.28
N ASP A 124 4.42 -20.70 -9.41
CA ASP A 124 5.33 -20.71 -10.57
C ASP A 124 6.53 -19.77 -10.43
N VAL A 125 6.68 -19.08 -9.32
CA VAL A 125 7.88 -18.30 -9.00
C VAL A 125 8.81 -19.14 -8.14
N GLN A 126 10.00 -19.43 -8.64
CA GLN A 126 11.05 -20.16 -7.90
C GLN A 126 12.07 -19.18 -7.32
N LEU A 127 12.44 -19.42 -6.07
CA LEU A 127 13.43 -18.61 -5.34
C LEU A 127 14.57 -19.51 -4.89
N ASP A 128 15.80 -19.09 -5.18
CA ASP A 128 17.02 -19.71 -4.62
C ASP A 128 17.62 -18.72 -3.61
N GLU A 129 17.58 -19.09 -2.33
CA GLU A 129 18.07 -18.23 -1.23
C GLU A 129 19.59 -18.11 -1.21
N GLN A 130 20.33 -19.14 -1.62
CA GLN A 130 21.78 -19.11 -1.62
C GLN A 130 22.33 -18.24 -2.76
N ALA A 131 21.76 -18.41 -3.95
CA ALA A 131 22.14 -17.66 -5.13
C ALA A 131 21.45 -16.30 -5.24
N GLN A 132 20.43 -16.02 -4.40
CA GLN A 132 19.56 -14.85 -4.48
C GLN A 132 19.01 -14.66 -5.89
N THR A 133 18.48 -15.76 -6.47
CA THR A 133 17.88 -15.72 -7.81
C THR A 133 16.39 -15.92 -7.77
N VAL A 134 15.72 -15.32 -8.76
CA VAL A 134 14.28 -15.39 -8.99
C VAL A 134 14.05 -15.94 -10.38
N PHE A 135 13.22 -16.98 -10.52
CA PHE A 135 12.83 -17.55 -11.80
C PHE A 135 11.30 -17.63 -11.94
N LEU A 136 10.79 -17.01 -12.97
CA LEU A 136 9.39 -17.13 -13.38
C LEU A 136 9.28 -18.27 -14.39
N ARG A 137 8.59 -19.35 -14.02
CA ARG A 137 8.59 -20.62 -14.78
C ARG A 137 7.96 -20.52 -16.16
N LYS A 138 7.00 -19.62 -16.35
CA LYS A 138 6.24 -19.51 -17.63
C LYS A 138 6.61 -18.22 -18.34
N ALA A 139 6.83 -18.30 -19.63
CA ALA A 139 6.98 -17.12 -20.48
C ALA A 139 5.71 -16.26 -20.42
N GLY A 140 5.89 -14.95 -20.28
CA GLY A 140 4.80 -13.98 -20.13
C GLY A 140 4.29 -13.78 -18.70
N MET A 141 4.82 -14.49 -17.69
CA MET A 141 4.63 -14.12 -16.31
C MET A 141 5.28 -12.76 -16.03
N GLU A 142 4.65 -11.98 -15.17
CA GLU A 142 5.22 -10.71 -14.67
C GLU A 142 4.88 -10.56 -13.19
N ILE A 143 5.89 -10.21 -12.38
CA ILE A 143 5.69 -9.79 -11.00
C ILE A 143 5.52 -8.27 -10.95
N ASP A 144 4.67 -7.81 -10.03
CA ASP A 144 4.43 -6.41 -9.73
C ASP A 144 4.41 -6.23 -8.20
N LEU A 145 5.33 -5.42 -7.70
CA LEU A 145 5.46 -5.12 -6.27
C LEU A 145 4.77 -3.82 -5.87
N GLY A 146 4.01 -3.18 -6.77
CA GLY A 146 3.36 -1.89 -6.54
C GLY A 146 2.43 -1.85 -5.32
N ALA A 147 1.85 -3.01 -4.95
CA ALA A 147 0.98 -3.13 -3.79
C ALA A 147 1.71 -3.19 -2.44
N ILE A 148 3.06 -3.29 -2.41
CA ILE A 148 3.86 -3.34 -1.17
C ILE A 148 5.09 -2.42 -1.20
N ALA A 149 5.43 -1.87 -2.36
CA ALA A 149 6.68 -1.12 -2.55
C ALA A 149 6.70 0.18 -1.74
N LYS A 150 5.58 0.88 -1.63
CA LYS A 150 5.54 2.14 -0.87
C LYS A 150 5.72 1.90 0.63
N GLY A 151 5.05 0.88 1.16
CA GLY A 151 5.21 0.50 2.56
C GLY A 151 6.63 0.04 2.88
N TYR A 152 7.21 -0.79 2.03
CA TYR A 152 8.61 -1.18 2.16
C TYR A 152 9.56 0.03 2.15
N ILE A 153 9.40 0.96 1.20
CA ILE A 153 10.24 2.15 1.11
C ILE A 153 10.04 3.07 2.32
N ALA A 154 8.81 3.21 2.83
CA ALA A 154 8.53 4.00 4.03
C ALA A 154 9.25 3.42 5.26
N ASP A 155 9.27 2.10 5.42
CA ASP A 155 10.01 1.43 6.49
C ASP A 155 11.54 1.62 6.35
N VAL A 156 12.08 1.51 5.14
CA VAL A 156 13.51 1.79 4.86
C VAL A 156 13.87 3.24 5.24
N VAL A 157 13.02 4.20 4.88
CA VAL A 157 13.23 5.63 5.22
C VAL A 157 13.11 5.85 6.73
N ARG A 158 12.12 5.26 7.39
CA ARG A 158 11.95 5.32 8.85
C ARG A 158 13.22 4.82 9.55
N ASP A 159 13.73 3.68 9.15
CA ASP A 159 14.88 3.07 9.79
C ASP A 159 16.17 3.87 9.51
N PHE A 160 16.32 4.44 8.31
CA PHE A 160 17.38 5.37 8.00
C PHE A 160 17.31 6.62 8.91
N LEU A 161 16.14 7.25 9.05
CA LEU A 161 15.98 8.41 9.93
C LEU A 161 16.29 8.09 11.39
N ARG A 162 15.89 6.92 11.89
CA ARG A 162 16.26 6.45 13.24
C ARG A 162 17.77 6.32 13.41
N GLN A 163 18.47 5.78 12.42
CA GLN A 163 19.95 5.67 12.43
C GLN A 163 20.63 7.04 12.43
N GLN A 164 19.99 8.06 11.84
CA GLN A 164 20.45 9.46 11.90
C GLN A 164 20.07 10.18 13.22
N GLY A 165 19.50 9.46 14.19
CA GLY A 165 19.10 10.03 15.49
C GLY A 165 17.78 10.82 15.46
N VAL A 166 17.02 10.74 14.36
CA VAL A 166 15.70 11.41 14.26
C VAL A 166 14.67 10.63 15.09
N THR A 167 14.07 11.31 16.03
CA THR A 167 13.05 10.74 16.94
C THR A 167 11.62 11.15 16.58
N ARG A 168 11.46 12.23 15.79
CA ARG A 168 10.15 12.77 15.40
C ARG A 168 10.16 13.11 13.91
N ALA A 169 9.32 12.44 13.14
CA ALA A 169 9.16 12.68 11.70
C ALA A 169 7.80 12.18 11.20
N LEU A 170 7.36 12.74 10.07
CA LEU A 170 6.29 12.19 9.25
C LEU A 170 6.80 12.00 7.83
N ILE A 171 6.60 10.81 7.30
CA ILE A 171 6.93 10.42 5.93
C ILE A 171 5.60 10.11 5.23
N ASN A 172 5.28 10.81 4.15
CA ASN A 172 4.09 10.52 3.34
C ASN A 172 4.52 10.20 1.91
N LEU A 173 4.31 8.96 1.49
CA LEU A 173 4.63 8.45 0.15
C LEU A 173 3.35 8.31 -0.68
N GLY A 174 2.71 9.46 -1.00
CA GLY A 174 1.50 9.47 -1.81
C GLY A 174 0.33 8.72 -1.14
N GLY A 175 0.04 9.05 0.12
CA GLY A 175 -1.05 8.46 0.91
C GLY A 175 -0.64 7.29 1.82
N ASN A 176 0.54 6.69 1.62
CA ASN A 176 1.14 5.80 2.61
C ASN A 176 1.92 6.68 3.61
N VAL A 177 1.44 6.76 4.85
CA VAL A 177 1.99 7.64 5.88
C VAL A 177 2.66 6.83 6.98
N GLN A 178 3.94 7.09 7.22
CA GLN A 178 4.70 6.53 8.35
C GLN A 178 5.08 7.65 9.31
N THR A 179 4.89 7.44 10.60
CA THR A 179 5.23 8.42 11.64
C THR A 179 6.32 7.91 12.59
N LEU A 180 7.15 8.83 13.08
CA LEU A 180 8.08 8.64 14.18
C LEU A 180 7.72 9.58 15.33
N GLY A 181 7.67 9.07 16.54
CA GLY A 181 7.32 9.84 17.74
C GLY A 181 5.96 10.53 17.63
N ALA A 182 5.77 11.54 18.49
CA ALA A 182 4.64 12.46 18.45
C ALA A 182 5.10 13.85 18.00
N PRO A 183 4.25 14.67 17.35
CA PRO A 183 4.62 16.00 16.88
C PRO A 183 4.84 17.01 18.02
N ASP A 184 4.23 16.76 19.18
CA ASP A 184 4.29 17.63 20.35
C ASP A 184 4.46 16.82 21.65
N GLU A 185 4.75 17.56 22.75
CA GLU A 185 4.88 16.98 24.08
C GLU A 185 3.53 16.63 24.72
N ALA A 186 2.41 17.16 24.20
CA ALA A 186 1.07 16.86 24.69
C ALA A 186 0.60 15.43 24.32
N GLY A 187 1.33 14.77 23.40
CA GLY A 187 1.13 13.36 23.08
C GLY A 187 -0.16 13.05 22.32
N GLN A 188 -0.81 14.05 21.72
CA GLN A 188 -2.02 13.81 20.91
C GLN A 188 -1.74 12.99 19.63
N GLY A 189 -0.47 12.93 19.22
CA GLY A 189 -0.04 12.21 18.02
C GLY A 189 -0.17 13.04 16.73
N TRP A 190 0.30 12.46 15.64
CA TRP A 190 0.20 13.03 14.32
C TRP A 190 -1.24 12.96 13.80
N ALA A 191 -1.77 14.11 13.36
CA ALA A 191 -3.10 14.20 12.75
C ALA A 191 -3.03 13.82 11.26
N ILE A 192 -3.61 12.68 10.89
CA ILE A 192 -3.65 12.15 9.52
C ILE A 192 -5.10 12.21 9.02
N GLY A 193 -5.33 12.95 7.94
CA GLY A 193 -6.65 13.07 7.33
C GLY A 193 -7.10 11.78 6.65
N LEU A 194 -8.32 11.33 6.95
CA LEU A 194 -9.00 10.29 6.17
C LEU A 194 -9.79 10.95 5.06
N GLN A 195 -9.34 10.80 3.81
CA GLN A 195 -9.90 11.47 2.65
C GLN A 195 -11.32 10.98 2.34
N GLN A 196 -12.18 11.90 1.91
CA GLN A 196 -13.51 11.58 1.40
C GLN A 196 -13.39 10.94 0.01
N PRO A 197 -13.96 9.73 -0.23
CA PRO A 197 -13.98 9.09 -1.53
C PRO A 197 -14.54 9.97 -2.63
N PHE A 198 -13.84 10.02 -3.78
CA PHE A 198 -14.23 10.78 -4.99
C PHE A 198 -14.34 12.29 -4.82
N ALA A 199 -13.87 12.85 -3.70
CA ALA A 199 -13.83 14.29 -3.45
C ALA A 199 -12.44 14.88 -3.66
N GLY A 200 -12.30 16.18 -3.53
CA GLY A 200 -11.00 16.85 -3.62
C GLY A 200 -10.05 16.44 -2.47
N PRO A 201 -8.75 16.71 -2.63
CA PRO A 201 -7.73 16.26 -1.66
C PRO A 201 -7.91 16.82 -0.25
N ASP A 202 -8.56 17.97 -0.11
CA ASP A 202 -8.80 18.63 1.18
C ASP A 202 -10.14 18.21 1.83
N ALA A 203 -10.95 17.42 1.12
CA ALA A 203 -12.22 16.90 1.67
C ALA A 203 -11.96 15.68 2.54
N LEU A 204 -12.23 15.80 3.83
CA LEU A 204 -11.98 14.76 4.82
C LEU A 204 -13.27 14.19 5.39
N ILE A 205 -13.27 12.86 5.59
CA ILE A 205 -14.28 12.17 6.42
C ILE A 205 -13.98 12.44 7.90
N GLY A 206 -12.69 12.40 8.28
CA GLY A 206 -12.26 12.53 9.66
C GLY A 206 -10.75 12.60 9.78
N VAL A 207 -10.27 12.59 11.02
CA VAL A 207 -8.84 12.66 11.36
C VAL A 207 -8.46 11.48 12.25
N ILE A 208 -7.38 10.83 11.90
CA ILE A 208 -6.73 9.75 12.65
C ILE A 208 -5.54 10.35 13.40
N HIS A 209 -5.44 10.12 14.71
CA HIS A 209 -4.29 10.52 15.50
C HIS A 209 -3.47 9.29 15.90
N VAL A 210 -2.18 9.32 15.59
CA VAL A 210 -1.22 8.22 15.83
C VAL A 210 0.15 8.73 16.25
N SER A 211 0.90 7.87 16.96
CA SER A 211 2.31 8.11 17.30
C SER A 211 3.12 6.86 16.99
N SER A 212 4.22 7.03 16.26
CA SER A 212 5.10 5.92 15.86
C SER A 212 4.37 4.77 15.16
N LYS A 213 3.40 5.10 14.30
CA LYS A 213 2.61 4.13 13.53
C LYS A 213 2.62 4.49 12.05
N SER A 214 2.34 3.49 11.25
CA SER A 214 1.97 3.64 9.85
C SER A 214 0.46 3.75 9.71
N VAL A 215 0.01 4.62 8.79
CA VAL A 215 -1.39 4.77 8.38
C VAL A 215 -1.42 4.66 6.86
N VAL A 216 -1.96 3.58 6.36
CA VAL A 216 -1.99 3.27 4.93
C VAL A 216 -3.42 3.08 4.48
N THR A 217 -3.80 3.74 3.39
CA THR A 217 -5.14 3.65 2.81
C THR A 217 -5.07 3.09 1.39
N SER A 218 -5.89 2.10 1.11
CA SER A 218 -6.22 1.66 -0.25
C SER A 218 -7.68 1.96 -0.54
N GLY A 219 -7.93 2.74 -1.59
CA GLY A 219 -9.27 3.17 -1.96
C GLY A 219 -9.53 3.06 -3.45
N VAL A 220 -10.78 2.71 -3.81
CA VAL A 220 -11.22 2.55 -5.22
C VAL A 220 -11.25 3.86 -5.99
N TYR A 221 -11.16 4.98 -5.30
CA TYR A 221 -11.18 6.33 -5.84
C TYR A 221 -9.78 6.88 -6.19
N GLU A 222 -8.72 6.15 -5.87
CA GLU A 222 -7.35 6.59 -6.18
C GLU A 222 -7.03 6.47 -7.67
N ARG A 223 -7.41 5.34 -8.28
CA ARG A 223 -7.21 5.07 -9.70
C ARG A 223 -8.38 4.27 -10.25
N TYR A 224 -9.12 4.86 -11.18
CA TYR A 224 -10.26 4.24 -11.85
C TYR A 224 -10.54 4.91 -13.17
N PHE A 225 -11.39 4.28 -13.98
CA PHE A 225 -12.10 4.90 -15.10
C PHE A 225 -13.57 4.51 -15.07
N GLU A 226 -14.39 5.27 -15.77
CA GLU A 226 -15.83 4.99 -15.94
C GLU A 226 -16.14 4.64 -17.38
N LEU A 227 -16.89 3.57 -17.58
CA LEU A 227 -17.37 3.14 -18.91
C LEU A 227 -18.81 2.66 -18.77
N ASN A 228 -19.72 3.24 -19.58
CA ASN A 228 -21.16 2.89 -19.58
C ASN A 228 -21.81 2.92 -18.20
N GLY A 229 -21.47 3.92 -17.38
CA GLY A 229 -21.99 4.10 -16.04
C GLY A 229 -21.43 3.14 -14.97
N ARG A 230 -20.49 2.29 -15.35
CA ARG A 230 -19.80 1.40 -14.42
C ARG A 230 -18.36 1.89 -14.18
N ARG A 231 -17.94 1.83 -12.91
CA ARG A 231 -16.59 2.20 -12.49
C ARG A 231 -15.69 0.97 -12.41
N TYR A 232 -14.47 1.11 -12.95
CA TYR A 232 -13.44 0.07 -12.94
C TYR A 232 -12.20 0.63 -12.25
N HIS A 233 -11.90 0.11 -11.07
CA HIS A 233 -10.78 0.57 -10.23
C HIS A 233 -9.62 -0.44 -10.23
N HIS A 234 -8.47 -0.01 -9.73
CA HIS A 234 -7.20 -0.75 -9.80
C HIS A 234 -7.06 -1.91 -8.80
N ILE A 235 -7.96 -2.06 -7.83
CA ILE A 235 -7.90 -3.18 -6.89
C ILE A 235 -8.58 -4.36 -7.57
N LEU A 236 -7.76 -5.28 -8.08
CA LEU A 236 -8.20 -6.40 -8.90
C LEU A 236 -8.36 -7.67 -8.08
N ASP A 237 -9.34 -8.48 -8.43
CA ASP A 237 -9.50 -9.83 -7.93
C ASP A 237 -8.57 -10.79 -8.69
N PRO A 238 -7.58 -11.41 -8.04
CA PRO A 238 -6.66 -12.33 -8.71
C PRO A 238 -7.33 -13.61 -9.20
N ALA A 239 -8.53 -13.95 -8.74
CA ALA A 239 -9.27 -15.11 -9.20
C ALA A 239 -9.99 -14.86 -10.53
N THR A 240 -10.47 -13.65 -10.76
CA THR A 240 -11.27 -13.30 -11.95
C THR A 240 -10.57 -12.36 -12.92
N GLY A 241 -9.56 -11.62 -12.45
CA GLY A 241 -8.87 -10.58 -13.21
C GLY A 241 -9.68 -9.28 -13.39
N TYR A 242 -10.86 -9.16 -12.78
CA TYR A 242 -11.67 -7.95 -12.77
C TYR A 242 -11.48 -7.14 -11.50
N PRO A 243 -11.84 -5.83 -11.49
CA PRO A 243 -11.93 -5.07 -10.24
C PRO A 243 -12.83 -5.77 -9.22
N LEU A 244 -12.35 -5.83 -7.98
CA LEU A 244 -13.13 -6.35 -6.84
C LEU A 244 -14.41 -5.54 -6.64
N ASP A 245 -15.53 -6.20 -6.46
CA ASP A 245 -16.81 -5.55 -6.16
C ASP A 245 -17.35 -6.07 -4.83
N ASN A 246 -17.34 -5.21 -3.83
CA ASN A 246 -17.90 -5.43 -2.51
C ASN A 246 -18.48 -4.12 -1.94
N GLU A 247 -18.83 -4.10 -0.66
CA GLU A 247 -19.42 -2.95 0.01
C GLU A 247 -18.45 -1.80 0.29
N LEU A 248 -17.12 -2.01 0.13
CA LEU A 248 -16.08 -1.05 0.54
C LEU A 248 -15.80 0.01 -0.52
N LEU A 249 -15.47 1.21 -0.06
CA LEU A 249 -14.81 2.27 -0.83
C LEU A 249 -13.33 2.37 -0.50
N SER A 250 -12.97 2.17 0.77
CA SER A 250 -11.56 2.13 1.20
C SER A 250 -11.37 1.34 2.48
N VAL A 251 -10.12 0.93 2.68
CA VAL A 251 -9.60 0.37 3.93
C VAL A 251 -8.37 1.16 4.32
N THR A 252 -8.33 1.64 5.55
CA THR A 252 -7.15 2.27 6.15
C THR A 252 -6.63 1.35 7.24
N VAL A 253 -5.36 0.97 7.16
CA VAL A 253 -4.69 0.10 8.14
C VAL A 253 -3.75 0.94 9.00
N ILE A 254 -3.81 0.71 10.30
CA ILE A 254 -2.93 1.29 11.32
C ILE A 254 -2.07 0.15 11.89
N CYS A 255 -0.76 0.25 11.75
CA CYS A 255 0.19 -0.79 12.16
C CYS A 255 1.57 -0.20 12.47
N GLU A 256 2.51 -1.03 12.87
CA GLU A 256 3.89 -0.58 13.17
C GLU A 256 4.73 -0.44 11.90
N HIS A 257 4.67 -1.43 11.02
CA HIS A 257 5.44 -1.47 9.77
C HIS A 257 4.57 -1.07 8.59
N SER A 258 5.06 -0.16 7.77
CA SER A 258 4.29 0.37 6.65
C SER A 258 4.06 -0.66 5.55
N ILE A 259 4.99 -1.62 5.39
CA ILE A 259 4.81 -2.74 4.47
C ILE A 259 3.59 -3.60 4.85
N ASP A 260 3.35 -3.82 6.15
CA ASP A 260 2.15 -4.53 6.64
C ASP A 260 0.88 -3.72 6.31
N GLY A 261 0.96 -2.38 6.42
CA GLY A 261 -0.12 -1.50 5.99
C GLY A 261 -0.52 -1.72 4.53
N ASP A 262 0.43 -1.73 3.62
CA ASP A 262 0.19 -2.01 2.19
C ASP A 262 -0.40 -3.41 1.97
N ILE A 263 0.15 -4.44 2.63
CA ILE A 263 -0.33 -5.83 2.53
C ILE A 263 -1.77 -5.94 3.03
N PHE A 264 -2.02 -5.47 4.25
CA PHE A 264 -3.31 -5.69 4.91
C PHE A 264 -4.42 -4.80 4.36
N THR A 265 -4.13 -3.61 3.80
CA THR A 265 -5.17 -2.86 3.09
C THR A 265 -5.74 -3.65 1.91
N THR A 266 -4.89 -4.36 1.16
CA THR A 266 -5.30 -5.19 0.03
C THR A 266 -6.06 -6.43 0.49
N LEU A 267 -5.54 -7.16 1.49
CA LEU A 267 -6.18 -8.36 2.01
C LEU A 267 -7.55 -8.06 2.64
N LEU A 268 -7.62 -7.04 3.50
CA LEU A 268 -8.86 -6.65 4.17
C LEU A 268 -9.89 -6.08 3.21
N TYR A 269 -9.45 -5.36 2.16
CA TYR A 269 -10.36 -4.93 1.11
C TYR A 269 -11.04 -6.12 0.43
N GLY A 270 -10.29 -7.16 0.12
CA GLY A 270 -10.84 -8.38 -0.48
C GLY A 270 -11.74 -9.18 0.45
N MET A 271 -11.45 -9.19 1.76
CA MET A 271 -12.28 -9.86 2.77
C MET A 271 -13.64 -9.18 2.98
N GLY A 272 -13.73 -7.87 2.73
CA GLY A 272 -14.87 -7.05 3.13
C GLY A 272 -14.96 -6.85 4.65
N VAL A 273 -16.00 -6.12 5.11
CA VAL A 273 -16.11 -5.71 6.51
C VAL A 273 -16.18 -6.91 7.47
N ARG A 274 -17.08 -7.85 7.21
CA ARG A 274 -17.38 -8.92 8.17
C ARG A 274 -16.18 -9.85 8.39
N GLN A 275 -15.57 -10.34 7.31
CA GLN A 275 -14.43 -11.24 7.42
C GLN A 275 -13.17 -10.48 7.87
N GLY A 276 -13.00 -9.23 7.43
CA GLY A 276 -11.92 -8.36 7.84
C GLY A 276 -11.92 -8.10 9.35
N LEU A 277 -13.06 -7.78 9.94
CA LEU A 277 -13.19 -7.62 11.40
C LEU A 277 -12.89 -8.92 12.16
N ALA A 278 -13.38 -10.07 11.67
CA ALA A 278 -13.07 -11.37 12.27
C ALA A 278 -11.56 -11.68 12.22
N TYR A 279 -10.91 -11.36 11.10
CA TYR A 279 -9.46 -11.51 10.95
C TYR A 279 -8.69 -10.59 11.93
N LEU A 280 -9.07 -9.32 12.04
CA LEU A 280 -8.44 -8.35 12.94
C LEU A 280 -8.61 -8.72 14.42
N GLY A 281 -9.72 -9.33 14.79
CA GLY A 281 -9.93 -9.87 16.14
C GLY A 281 -8.90 -10.92 16.56
N GLN A 282 -8.32 -11.64 15.60
CA GLN A 282 -7.25 -12.63 15.82
C GLN A 282 -5.85 -12.03 15.65
N ASN A 283 -5.74 -10.79 15.13
CA ASN A 283 -4.48 -10.11 14.82
C ASN A 283 -4.45 -8.70 15.44
N PRO A 284 -4.39 -8.58 16.78
CA PRO A 284 -4.57 -7.31 17.51
C PRO A 284 -3.45 -6.29 17.28
N GLN A 285 -2.33 -6.70 16.65
CA GLN A 285 -1.23 -5.80 16.26
C GLN A 285 -1.59 -4.92 15.06
N ILE A 286 -2.69 -5.21 14.36
CA ILE A 286 -3.17 -4.48 13.20
C ILE A 286 -4.57 -3.96 13.52
N GLU A 287 -4.81 -2.69 13.24
CA GLU A 287 -6.12 -2.07 13.33
C GLU A 287 -6.52 -1.48 11.99
N ALA A 288 -7.82 -1.36 11.73
CA ALA A 288 -8.29 -0.83 10.48
C ALA A 288 -9.55 0.03 10.63
N ILE A 289 -9.72 0.92 9.66
CA ILE A 289 -10.93 1.70 9.41
C ILE A 289 -11.46 1.31 8.04
N PHE A 290 -12.69 0.84 7.97
CA PHE A 290 -13.40 0.52 6.74
C PHE A 290 -14.38 1.66 6.41
N VAL A 291 -14.37 2.11 5.16
CA VAL A 291 -15.34 3.08 4.64
C VAL A 291 -16.19 2.39 3.58
N THR A 292 -17.50 2.38 3.77
CA THR A 292 -18.45 1.65 2.92
C THR A 292 -19.18 2.55 1.93
N LYS A 293 -19.82 1.94 0.93
CA LYS A 293 -20.62 2.62 -0.10
C LYS A 293 -21.84 3.33 0.48
N ASP A 294 -22.37 2.84 1.60
CA ASP A 294 -23.49 3.42 2.35
C ASP A 294 -23.05 4.42 3.45
N ARG A 295 -21.81 4.93 3.33
CA ARG A 295 -21.23 5.97 4.20
C ARG A 295 -21.07 5.56 5.68
N GLN A 296 -20.84 4.27 5.94
CA GLN A 296 -20.43 3.83 7.26
C GLN A 296 -18.89 3.96 7.38
N VAL A 297 -18.42 4.42 8.53
CA VAL A 297 -17.02 4.38 8.95
C VAL A 297 -16.93 3.40 10.10
N ILE A 298 -16.26 2.27 9.88
CA ILE A 298 -16.22 1.17 10.84
C ILE A 298 -14.78 0.99 11.31
N CYS A 299 -14.53 1.23 12.60
CA CYS A 299 -13.23 1.02 13.22
C CYS A 299 -13.19 -0.38 13.86
N SER A 300 -12.10 -1.15 13.64
CA SER A 300 -11.92 -2.48 14.22
C SER A 300 -11.78 -2.45 15.74
N SER A 301 -10.81 -1.70 16.21
CA SER A 301 -10.64 -1.30 17.61
C SER A 301 -10.05 0.12 17.60
N ARG A 302 -9.75 0.70 18.72
CA ARG A 302 -9.11 2.03 18.83
C ARG A 302 -8.06 2.05 19.93
N ARG A 303 -7.31 0.96 20.04
CA ARG A 303 -6.25 0.83 21.06
C ARG A 303 -4.97 1.54 20.65
N GLN A 304 -4.69 1.61 19.32
CA GLN A 304 -3.45 2.13 18.77
C GLN A 304 -3.60 3.50 18.12
N PHE A 305 -4.84 3.99 17.98
CA PHE A 305 -5.14 5.30 17.38
C PHE A 305 -6.41 5.90 17.98
N SER A 306 -6.60 7.20 17.81
CA SER A 306 -7.90 7.84 17.98
C SER A 306 -8.43 8.32 16.63
N PHE A 307 -9.75 8.31 16.48
CA PHE A 307 -10.42 8.79 15.27
C PHE A 307 -11.51 9.78 15.62
N GLN A 308 -11.46 10.93 14.96
CA GLN A 308 -12.48 11.96 15.03
C GLN A 308 -13.21 12.06 13.70
N LEU A 309 -14.51 11.74 13.70
CA LEU A 309 -15.38 11.96 12.54
C LEU A 309 -15.65 13.47 12.38
N LEU A 310 -15.46 13.99 11.18
CA LEU A 310 -15.72 15.42 10.85
C LEU A 310 -16.94 15.58 9.92
N HIS A 311 -17.15 14.63 9.02
CA HIS A 311 -18.17 14.74 7.96
C HIS A 311 -19.53 14.24 8.45
N GLN A 312 -20.53 15.13 8.45
CA GLN A 312 -21.87 14.86 9.00
C GLN A 312 -22.69 13.80 8.26
N ASP A 313 -22.39 13.54 6.98
CA ASP A 313 -23.09 12.51 6.18
C ASP A 313 -22.59 11.10 6.43
N TYR A 314 -21.47 10.95 7.14
CA TYR A 314 -20.91 9.65 7.49
C TYR A 314 -21.32 9.25 8.92
N ARG A 315 -21.44 7.95 9.15
CA ARG A 315 -21.78 7.40 10.45
C ARG A 315 -20.64 6.56 11.00
N LEU A 316 -20.16 6.91 12.19
CA LEU A 316 -19.11 6.16 12.88
C LEU A 316 -19.73 4.98 13.63
N ASN A 317 -19.36 3.79 13.24
CA ASN A 317 -19.65 2.54 13.93
C ASN A 317 -18.36 2.01 14.55
N ALA A 318 -18.22 2.09 15.86
CA ALA A 318 -17.16 1.40 16.57
C ALA A 318 -17.63 -0.04 16.84
N VAL A 319 -16.81 -1.02 16.49
CA VAL A 319 -17.00 -2.35 17.04
C VAL A 319 -16.70 -2.23 18.53
N THR A 320 -17.73 -2.32 19.35
CA THR A 320 -17.57 -2.44 20.79
C THR A 320 -16.79 -3.73 21.04
N ASP A 321 -15.67 -3.64 21.74
CA ASP A 321 -15.02 -4.82 22.30
C ASP A 321 -16.09 -5.59 23.08
N SER A 322 -16.67 -6.61 22.47
CA SER A 322 -17.44 -7.60 23.23
C SER A 322 -16.41 -8.42 24.01
N THR A 323 -16.05 -7.84 25.17
CA THR A 323 -15.39 -8.59 26.24
C THR A 323 -16.39 -9.60 26.75
N ALA A 324 -16.17 -10.86 26.50
CA ALA A 324 -16.47 -11.94 27.43
C ALA A 324 -15.58 -13.12 27.10
#